data_a8f447dc85e43d3aed3634236b4a758c
#
_entry.id   a8f447dc85e43d3aed3634236b4a758c
#
_cell.length_a   1.000
_cell.length_b   1.000
_cell.length_c   1.000
_cell.angle_alpha   90.00
_cell.angle_beta   90.00
_cell.angle_gamma   90.00
#
_symmetry.space_group_name_H-M   'P 1'
#
loop_
_entity.id
_entity.type
_entity.pdbx_description
1 polymer ?
#
loop_
_entity_poly.entity_id
_entity_poly.type
_entity_poly.pdbx_seq_one_letter_code
_entity_poly.pdbx_strand_id
1 'polypeptide(L)'
;MTALAPETFHEQLMSRRYDPSVAAVNELCDSLRETKPGTVVPYVDPMHDVEECRIISLFSNIGEADPSGFITAGDQDAATRMLGLQWKLGLRPEFVMPWNVHPWHVPGEANGKFTPDQIQAGLKPLLKFLALVPRASVIVAHGTEANRLANLLLKTEVPLLWRRGLKTYKVRSLSGRAFAGSPARQEEYLEDMRAAYADAMARTGIAKP
;
A
#
# COMPACT_ATOMS: atom_id res chain seq x y z
N MET A 1 -33.85 4.73 -0.22
CA MET A 1 -32.45 4.74 -0.65
C MET A 1 -32.19 3.41 -1.32
N THR A 2 -32.11 3.38 -2.64
CA THR A 2 -31.82 2.16 -3.41
C THR A 2 -30.35 1.88 -3.29
N ALA A 3 -29.97 0.78 -2.64
CA ALA A 3 -28.57 0.33 -2.64
C ALA A 3 -28.16 0.10 -4.11
N LEU A 4 -27.15 0.83 -4.56
CA LEU A 4 -26.57 0.60 -5.89
C LEU A 4 -26.06 -0.84 -5.95
N ALA A 5 -26.32 -1.50 -7.06
CA ALA A 5 -25.78 -2.85 -7.29
C ALA A 5 -24.24 -2.83 -7.21
N PRO A 6 -23.58 -3.90 -6.73
CA PRO A 6 -22.12 -3.94 -6.56
C PRO A 6 -21.34 -3.56 -7.84
N GLU A 7 -21.82 -3.94 -9.01
CA GLU A 7 -21.23 -3.60 -10.31
C GLU A 7 -21.22 -2.08 -10.58
N THR A 8 -22.32 -1.40 -10.27
CA THR A 8 -22.41 0.07 -10.45
C THR A 8 -21.46 0.84 -9.52
N PHE A 9 -21.22 0.35 -8.30
CA PHE A 9 -20.28 0.97 -7.38
C PHE A 9 -18.82 0.82 -7.87
N HIS A 10 -18.47 -0.36 -8.34
CA HIS A 10 -17.16 -0.62 -8.92
C HIS A 10 -16.90 0.23 -10.17
N GLU A 11 -17.84 0.30 -11.10
CA GLU A 11 -17.73 1.14 -12.29
C GLU A 11 -17.55 2.63 -11.94
N GLN A 12 -18.27 3.11 -10.93
CA GLN A 12 -18.12 4.48 -10.43
C GLN A 12 -16.74 4.74 -9.86
N LEU A 13 -16.17 3.82 -9.06
CA LEU A 13 -14.80 3.96 -8.57
C LEU A 13 -13.79 3.95 -9.70
N MET A 14 -13.91 3.03 -10.64
CA MET A 14 -13.01 2.94 -11.80
C MET A 14 -13.11 4.17 -12.72
N SER A 15 -14.26 4.80 -12.85
CA SER A 15 -14.41 6.05 -13.61
C SER A 15 -13.65 7.22 -12.98
N ARG A 16 -13.47 7.17 -11.66
CA ARG A 16 -12.79 8.20 -10.86
C ARG A 16 -11.29 7.96 -10.66
N ARG A 17 -10.71 6.89 -11.22
CA ARG A 17 -9.29 6.54 -11.02
C ARG A 17 -8.30 7.62 -11.46
N TYR A 18 -8.75 8.60 -12.23
CA TYR A 18 -7.96 9.78 -12.61
C TYR A 18 -8.49 11.07 -11.99
N ASP A 19 -9.21 10.99 -10.87
CA ASP A 19 -9.50 12.16 -10.07
C ASP A 19 -8.20 12.88 -9.68
N PRO A 20 -8.17 14.21 -9.59
CA PRO A 20 -6.95 14.97 -9.31
C PRO A 20 -6.15 14.49 -8.11
N SER A 21 -6.83 13.93 -7.10
CA SER A 21 -6.22 13.41 -5.88
C SER A 21 -5.31 12.19 -6.10
N VAL A 22 -5.49 11.43 -7.19
CA VAL A 22 -4.73 10.19 -7.46
C VAL A 22 -4.23 10.07 -8.90
N ALA A 23 -4.60 10.98 -9.79
CA ALA A 23 -4.30 10.91 -11.22
C ALA A 23 -2.81 10.63 -11.50
N ALA A 24 -1.91 11.40 -10.91
CA ALA A 24 -0.47 11.26 -11.15
C ALA A 24 0.07 9.87 -10.79
N VAL A 25 -0.43 9.28 -9.70
CA VAL A 25 -0.02 7.92 -9.30
C VAL A 25 -0.63 6.86 -10.21
N ASN A 26 -1.87 7.04 -10.65
CA ASN A 26 -2.54 6.08 -11.53
C ASN A 26 -2.00 6.14 -12.97
N GLU A 27 -1.56 7.30 -13.45
CA GLU A 27 -0.76 7.43 -14.67
C GLU A 27 0.60 6.71 -14.56
N LEU A 28 1.25 6.75 -13.39
CA LEU A 28 2.43 5.92 -13.14
C LEU A 28 2.09 4.43 -13.23
N CYS A 29 0.94 3.97 -12.71
CA CYS A 29 0.50 2.59 -12.84
C CYS A 29 0.34 2.18 -14.30
N ASP A 30 -0.23 3.04 -15.15
CA ASP A 30 -0.33 2.80 -16.61
C ASP A 30 1.05 2.71 -17.25
N SER A 31 1.95 3.64 -16.97
CA SER A 31 3.32 3.59 -17.48
C SER A 31 4.05 2.31 -17.06
N LEU A 32 3.83 1.83 -15.85
CA LEU A 32 4.42 0.57 -15.39
C LEU A 32 3.84 -0.63 -16.12
N ARG A 33 2.53 -0.65 -16.42
CA ARG A 33 1.88 -1.69 -17.22
C ARG A 33 2.45 -1.78 -18.63
N GLU A 34 2.72 -0.65 -19.26
CA GLU A 34 3.35 -0.59 -20.58
C GLU A 34 4.76 -1.19 -20.60
N THR A 35 5.50 -1.10 -19.47
CA THR A 35 6.86 -1.66 -19.39
C THR A 35 6.89 -3.19 -19.35
N LYS A 36 5.78 -3.83 -19.00
CA LYS A 36 5.65 -5.30 -18.92
C LYS A 36 4.31 -5.75 -19.52
N PRO A 37 4.21 -5.86 -20.85
CA PRO A 37 2.99 -6.33 -21.50
C PRO A 37 2.51 -7.67 -20.94
N GLY A 38 1.20 -7.84 -20.83
CA GLY A 38 0.59 -9.04 -20.25
C GLY A 38 0.47 -9.05 -18.73
N THR A 39 0.95 -8.01 -18.05
CA THR A 39 0.77 -7.86 -16.61
C THR A 39 -0.35 -6.87 -16.27
N VAL A 40 -0.90 -7.02 -15.07
CA VAL A 40 -1.83 -6.07 -14.46
C VAL A 40 -1.09 -5.26 -13.41
N VAL A 41 -1.27 -3.95 -13.41
CA VAL A 41 -0.82 -3.06 -12.34
C VAL A 41 -2.06 -2.42 -11.73
N PRO A 42 -2.42 -2.75 -10.48
CA PRO A 42 -3.60 -2.20 -9.84
C PRO A 42 -3.42 -0.69 -9.57
N TYR A 43 -4.53 0.03 -9.57
CA TYR A 43 -4.57 1.46 -9.29
C TYR A 43 -4.65 1.77 -7.80
N VAL A 44 -4.38 3.00 -7.45
CA VAL A 44 -4.69 3.57 -6.13
C VAL A 44 -6.13 4.06 -6.13
N ASP A 45 -6.89 3.71 -5.10
CA ASP A 45 -8.29 4.10 -4.94
C ASP A 45 -8.44 5.63 -4.81
N PRO A 46 -9.44 6.27 -5.47
CA PRO A 46 -9.71 7.71 -5.38
C PRO A 46 -9.98 8.26 -3.97
N MET A 47 -10.16 7.40 -2.97
CA MET A 47 -10.26 7.84 -1.57
C MET A 47 -8.95 8.41 -1.00
N HIS A 48 -7.82 8.13 -1.64
CA HIS A 48 -6.50 8.60 -1.26
C HIS A 48 -6.18 9.96 -1.90
N ASP A 49 -5.12 10.62 -1.41
CA ASP A 49 -4.72 11.93 -1.91
C ASP A 49 -3.19 12.08 -1.94
N VAL A 50 -2.62 12.35 -3.11
CA VAL A 50 -1.17 12.47 -3.32
C VAL A 50 -0.58 13.66 -2.57
N GLU A 51 -1.32 14.76 -2.42
CA GLU A 51 -0.86 15.97 -1.74
C GLU A 51 -0.96 15.85 -0.22
N GLU A 52 -1.96 15.12 0.28
CA GLU A 52 -2.17 14.94 1.72
C GLU A 52 -1.49 13.70 2.29
N CYS A 53 -1.05 12.76 1.46
CA CYS A 53 -0.41 11.53 1.91
C CYS A 53 0.83 11.80 2.79
N ARG A 54 0.88 11.17 3.95
CA ARG A 54 2.00 11.23 4.92
C ARG A 54 2.64 9.88 5.15
N ILE A 55 1.85 8.82 5.03
CA ILE A 55 2.20 7.45 5.37
C ILE A 55 1.99 6.56 4.15
N ILE A 56 2.99 5.79 3.79
CA ILE A 56 2.89 4.75 2.76
C ILE A 56 2.68 3.41 3.45
N SER A 57 1.60 2.71 3.11
CA SER A 57 1.41 1.30 3.46
C SER A 57 1.98 0.44 2.35
N LEU A 58 3.17 -0.12 2.56
CA LEU A 58 3.87 -0.95 1.57
C LEU A 58 3.50 -2.42 1.76
N PHE A 59 2.81 -3.01 0.79
CA PHE A 59 2.33 -4.39 0.83
C PHE A 59 3.17 -5.32 -0.03
N SER A 60 3.44 -6.50 0.49
CA SER A 60 4.00 -7.63 -0.28
C SER A 60 2.90 -8.26 -1.13
N ASN A 61 2.27 -7.53 -2.00
CA ASN A 61 1.12 -8.06 -2.72
C ASN A 61 1.45 -9.36 -3.42
N ILE A 62 0.87 -10.41 -2.92
CA ILE A 62 1.11 -11.77 -3.35
C ILE A 62 -0.27 -12.35 -3.67
N GLY A 63 -0.84 -11.99 -4.79
CA GLY A 63 -2.13 -12.48 -5.12
C GLY A 63 -2.55 -12.21 -6.53
N GLU A 64 -3.62 -12.85 -6.92
CA GLU A 64 -4.42 -12.34 -8.02
C GLU A 64 -4.72 -10.88 -7.73
N ALA A 65 -4.59 -10.04 -8.75
CA ALA A 65 -5.01 -8.65 -8.61
C ALA A 65 -6.46 -8.66 -8.09
N ASP A 66 -6.71 -7.85 -7.08
CA ASP A 66 -8.06 -7.71 -6.54
C ASP A 66 -9.03 -7.42 -7.70
N PRO A 67 -10.19 -8.11 -7.79
CA PRO A 67 -11.16 -7.87 -8.85
C PRO A 67 -11.60 -6.41 -8.97
N SER A 68 -11.46 -5.63 -7.90
CA SER A 68 -11.71 -4.19 -7.92
C SER A 68 -10.72 -3.40 -8.80
N GLY A 69 -9.56 -3.98 -9.14
CA GLY A 69 -8.50 -3.30 -9.88
C GLY A 69 -7.72 -2.28 -9.07
N PHE A 70 -7.96 -2.19 -7.76
CA PHE A 70 -7.24 -1.31 -6.85
C PHE A 70 -6.26 -2.07 -5.95
N ILE A 71 -5.26 -1.36 -5.41
CA ILE A 71 -4.29 -1.91 -4.46
C ILE A 71 -4.99 -2.16 -3.13
N THR A 72 -4.90 -3.40 -2.62
CA THR A 72 -5.42 -3.80 -1.32
C THR A 72 -4.32 -4.34 -0.41
N ALA A 73 -4.62 -4.53 0.87
CA ALA A 73 -3.69 -5.11 1.84
C ALA A 73 -3.43 -6.62 1.63
N GLY A 74 -4.09 -7.23 0.68
CA GLY A 74 -4.05 -8.66 0.36
C GLY A 74 -5.44 -9.23 0.09
N ASP A 75 -5.75 -10.40 0.65
CA ASP A 75 -7.08 -11.01 0.56
C ASP A 75 -8.15 -10.19 1.30
N GLN A 76 -9.42 -10.59 1.15
CA GLN A 76 -10.56 -9.92 1.78
C GLN A 76 -10.41 -9.76 3.30
N ASP A 77 -9.85 -10.77 3.96
CA ASP A 77 -9.61 -10.73 5.40
C ASP A 77 -8.53 -9.71 5.76
N ALA A 78 -7.46 -9.62 4.98
CA ALA A 78 -6.39 -8.65 5.17
C ALA A 78 -6.89 -7.22 4.93
N ALA A 79 -7.69 -7.01 3.90
CA ALA A 79 -8.33 -5.73 3.62
C ALA A 79 -9.25 -5.30 4.79
N THR A 80 -10.07 -6.22 5.30
CA THR A 80 -10.95 -5.96 6.45
C THR A 80 -10.16 -5.61 7.71
N ARG A 81 -9.06 -6.33 8.00
CA ARG A 81 -8.17 -6.03 9.14
C ARG A 81 -7.53 -4.65 9.01
N MET A 82 -7.09 -4.29 7.81
CA MET A 82 -6.49 -2.97 7.55
C MET A 82 -7.50 -1.84 7.75
N LEU A 83 -8.71 -1.98 7.24
CA LEU A 83 -9.79 -1.01 7.46
C LEU A 83 -10.13 -0.87 8.95
N GLY A 84 -10.23 -1.97 9.68
CA GLY A 84 -10.48 -1.96 11.12
C GLY A 84 -9.36 -1.28 11.92
N LEU A 85 -8.11 -1.46 11.50
CA LEU A 85 -6.95 -0.80 12.10
C LEU A 85 -7.01 0.72 11.85
N GLN A 86 -7.24 1.14 10.61
CA GLN A 86 -7.36 2.56 10.25
C GLN A 86 -8.51 3.22 11.00
N TRP A 87 -9.66 2.56 11.06
CA TRP A 87 -10.82 3.04 11.81
C TRP A 87 -10.52 3.24 13.29
N LYS A 88 -9.93 2.26 13.96
CA LYS A 88 -9.58 2.34 15.39
C LYS A 88 -8.57 3.47 15.70
N LEU A 89 -7.74 3.83 14.74
CA LEU A 89 -6.75 4.91 14.86
C LEU A 89 -7.30 6.28 14.44
N GLY A 90 -8.46 6.34 13.82
CA GLY A 90 -8.95 7.56 13.17
C GLY A 90 -8.04 8.01 12.02
N LEU A 91 -7.31 7.08 11.40
CA LEU A 91 -6.44 7.36 10.27
C LEU A 91 -7.28 7.50 9.00
N ARG A 92 -7.43 8.72 8.53
CA ARG A 92 -8.22 9.03 7.33
C ARG A 92 -7.49 8.60 6.07
N PRO A 93 -8.23 8.16 5.02
CA PRO A 93 -7.65 7.63 3.78
C PRO A 93 -6.70 8.59 3.06
N GLU A 94 -6.97 9.89 3.08
CA GLU A 94 -6.15 10.90 2.42
C GLU A 94 -4.73 11.00 2.98
N PHE A 95 -4.50 10.58 4.23
CA PHE A 95 -3.18 10.64 4.86
C PHE A 95 -2.34 9.38 4.65
N VAL A 96 -2.92 8.33 4.12
CA VAL A 96 -2.23 7.06 3.87
C VAL A 96 -2.42 6.65 2.42
N MET A 97 -1.40 6.06 1.81
CA MET A 97 -1.51 5.53 0.45
C MET A 97 -0.88 4.15 0.35
N PRO A 98 -1.59 3.16 -0.23
CA PRO A 98 -1.06 1.83 -0.43
C PRO A 98 -0.10 1.81 -1.62
N TRP A 99 0.93 0.95 -1.53
CA TRP A 99 1.80 0.63 -2.65
C TRP A 99 2.26 -0.83 -2.58
N ASN A 100 2.59 -1.42 -3.72
CA ASN A 100 3.04 -2.81 -3.81
C ASN A 100 4.56 -2.92 -3.96
N VAL A 101 5.15 -3.91 -3.30
CA VAL A 101 6.56 -4.27 -3.44
C VAL A 101 6.94 -4.55 -4.89
N HIS A 102 6.10 -5.31 -5.58
CA HIS A 102 6.22 -5.63 -6.99
C HIS A 102 4.92 -5.27 -7.67
N PRO A 103 4.82 -4.15 -8.39
CA PRO A 103 3.54 -3.64 -8.86
C PRO A 103 2.90 -4.47 -9.98
N TRP A 104 3.67 -5.31 -10.65
CA TRP A 104 3.18 -6.12 -11.77
C TRP A 104 2.63 -7.46 -11.30
N HIS A 105 1.40 -7.75 -11.70
CA HIS A 105 0.75 -9.04 -11.50
C HIS A 105 0.65 -9.78 -12.82
N VAL A 106 0.99 -11.05 -12.81
CA VAL A 106 0.76 -11.94 -13.95
C VAL A 106 -0.55 -12.67 -13.71
N PRO A 107 -1.57 -12.48 -14.54
CA PRO A 107 -2.84 -13.18 -14.39
C PRO A 107 -2.65 -14.71 -14.36
N GLY A 108 -3.27 -15.37 -13.39
CA GLY A 108 -3.18 -16.83 -13.24
C GLY A 108 -1.91 -17.35 -12.55
N GLU A 109 -0.94 -16.49 -12.21
CA GLU A 109 0.18 -16.91 -11.36
C GLU A 109 -0.26 -17.01 -9.89
N ALA A 110 0.00 -18.18 -9.31
CA ALA A 110 -0.27 -18.41 -7.89
C ALA A 110 0.64 -17.57 -7.00
N ASN A 111 0.07 -17.16 -5.87
CA ASN A 111 0.76 -16.42 -4.82
C ASN A 111 2.01 -17.13 -4.34
N GLY A 112 3.17 -16.63 -4.70
CA GLY A 112 4.46 -17.07 -4.25
C GLY A 112 5.19 -16.00 -3.45
N LYS A 113 6.30 -16.36 -2.84
CA LYS A 113 7.24 -15.38 -2.30
C LYS A 113 7.97 -14.72 -3.47
N PHE A 114 8.11 -13.41 -3.42
CA PHE A 114 8.93 -12.71 -4.40
C PHE A 114 10.40 -13.12 -4.31
N THR A 115 11.01 -13.32 -5.47
CA THR A 115 12.45 -13.51 -5.58
C THR A 115 13.18 -12.20 -5.22
N PRO A 116 14.47 -12.26 -4.86
CA PRO A 116 15.27 -11.05 -4.65
C PRO A 116 15.22 -10.10 -5.84
N ASP A 117 15.25 -10.62 -7.08
CA ASP A 117 15.22 -9.83 -8.31
C ASP A 117 13.86 -9.12 -8.50
N GLN A 118 12.75 -9.78 -8.16
CA GLN A 118 11.42 -9.15 -8.18
C GLN A 118 11.32 -8.03 -7.15
N ILE A 119 11.88 -8.20 -5.95
CA ILE A 119 11.93 -7.16 -4.92
C ILE A 119 12.80 -5.99 -5.41
N GLN A 120 13.98 -6.28 -5.97
CA GLN A 120 14.87 -5.26 -6.52
C GLN A 120 14.21 -4.50 -7.68
N ALA A 121 13.45 -5.18 -8.54
CA ALA A 121 12.70 -4.56 -9.63
C ALA A 121 11.65 -3.55 -9.14
N GLY A 122 11.12 -3.74 -7.93
CA GLY A 122 10.17 -2.82 -7.30
C GLY A 122 10.77 -1.50 -6.82
N LEU A 123 12.10 -1.40 -6.71
CA LEU A 123 12.75 -0.21 -6.16
C LEU A 123 12.55 1.04 -7.04
N LYS A 124 12.74 0.92 -8.34
CA LYS A 124 12.56 2.04 -9.28
C LYS A 124 11.11 2.55 -9.34
N PRO A 125 10.08 1.67 -9.44
CA PRO A 125 8.69 2.09 -9.25
C PRO A 125 8.42 2.79 -7.94
N LEU A 126 8.93 2.27 -6.81
CA LEU A 126 8.75 2.89 -5.51
C LEU A 126 9.37 4.29 -5.42
N LEU A 127 10.55 4.49 -6.00
CA LEU A 127 11.18 5.81 -6.07
C LEU A 127 10.37 6.80 -6.91
N LYS A 128 9.83 6.36 -8.06
CA LYS A 128 8.95 7.18 -8.89
C LYS A 128 7.67 7.55 -8.13
N PHE A 129 7.05 6.58 -7.46
CA PHE A 129 5.87 6.79 -6.64
C PHE A 129 6.14 7.80 -5.50
N LEU A 130 7.24 7.66 -4.77
CA LEU A 130 7.62 8.59 -3.71
C LEU A 130 7.85 10.02 -4.21
N ALA A 131 8.26 10.20 -5.47
CA ALA A 131 8.38 11.53 -6.06
C ALA A 131 7.03 12.22 -6.25
N LEU A 132 5.96 11.43 -6.45
CA LEU A 132 4.59 11.93 -6.66
C LEU A 132 3.83 12.22 -5.36
N VAL A 133 4.31 11.74 -4.22
CA VAL A 133 3.70 11.96 -2.89
C VAL A 133 4.65 12.79 -2.02
N PRO A 134 4.72 14.12 -2.23
CA PRO A 134 5.80 14.98 -1.74
C PRO A 134 5.88 15.06 -0.21
N ARG A 135 4.76 14.88 0.49
CA ARG A 135 4.67 15.01 1.96
C ARG A 135 4.83 13.66 2.69
N ALA A 136 4.88 12.54 1.97
CA ALA A 136 5.09 11.23 2.59
C ALA A 136 6.51 11.12 3.16
N SER A 137 6.60 10.87 4.46
CA SER A 137 7.85 10.73 5.21
C SER A 137 7.94 9.45 6.02
N VAL A 138 6.92 8.59 5.94
CA VAL A 138 6.87 7.31 6.63
C VAL A 138 6.47 6.20 5.68
N ILE A 139 7.13 5.04 5.80
CA ILE A 139 6.71 3.79 5.18
C ILE A 139 6.45 2.77 6.28
N VAL A 140 5.26 2.19 6.30
CA VAL A 140 4.93 1.01 7.10
C VAL A 140 5.00 -0.20 6.18
N ALA A 141 6.01 -1.04 6.37
CA ALA A 141 6.30 -2.19 5.52
C ALA A 141 5.67 -3.46 6.08
N HIS A 142 4.66 -3.99 5.38
CA HIS A 142 3.88 -5.17 5.78
C HIS A 142 4.52 -6.46 5.27
N GLY A 143 5.14 -7.20 6.17
CA GLY A 143 5.76 -8.49 5.86
C GLY A 143 7.23 -8.40 5.42
N THR A 144 7.80 -9.56 5.12
CA THR A 144 9.24 -9.71 4.90
C THR A 144 9.71 -9.03 3.63
N GLU A 145 9.00 -9.20 2.53
CA GLU A 145 9.37 -8.64 1.22
C GLU A 145 9.26 -7.11 1.23
N ALA A 146 8.20 -6.57 1.82
CA ALA A 146 8.03 -5.12 1.97
C ALA A 146 9.16 -4.52 2.83
N ASN A 147 9.55 -5.19 3.91
CA ASN A 147 10.68 -4.76 4.72
C ASN A 147 12.01 -4.84 3.97
N ARG A 148 12.21 -5.86 3.12
CA ARG A 148 13.41 -5.96 2.28
C ARG A 148 13.49 -4.80 1.28
N LEU A 149 12.39 -4.48 0.61
CA LEU A 149 12.33 -3.34 -0.32
C LEU A 149 12.56 -2.01 0.41
N ALA A 150 11.95 -1.80 1.57
CA ALA A 150 12.17 -0.61 2.39
C ALA A 150 13.65 -0.47 2.81
N ASN A 151 14.32 -1.58 3.17
CA ASN A 151 15.75 -1.57 3.48
C ASN A 151 16.62 -1.29 2.25
N LEU A 152 16.24 -1.77 1.06
CA LEU A 152 16.93 -1.41 -0.19
C LEU A 152 16.79 0.09 -0.47
N LEU A 153 15.58 0.63 -0.30
CA LEU A 153 15.31 2.05 -0.45
C LEU A 153 16.18 2.91 0.48
N LEU A 154 16.32 2.55 1.75
CA LEU A 154 17.14 3.28 2.73
C LEU A 154 18.65 3.25 2.40
N LYS A 155 19.11 2.28 1.60
CA LYS A 155 20.48 2.21 1.13
C LYS A 155 20.73 3.06 -0.12
N THR A 156 19.68 3.60 -0.73
CA THR A 156 19.83 4.49 -1.88
C THR A 156 20.25 5.88 -1.41
N GLU A 157 21.23 6.46 -2.10
CA GLU A 157 21.67 7.83 -1.83
C GLU A 157 20.80 8.86 -2.56
N VAL A 158 19.47 8.78 -2.35
CA VAL A 158 18.52 9.70 -2.99
C VAL A 158 18.29 10.92 -2.08
N PRO A 159 18.73 12.12 -2.48
CA PRO A 159 18.63 13.33 -1.64
C PRO A 159 17.21 13.65 -1.19
N LEU A 160 16.20 13.32 -2.00
CA LEU A 160 14.79 13.51 -1.69
C LEU A 160 14.38 12.78 -0.39
N LEU A 161 14.85 11.54 -0.20
CA LEU A 161 14.51 10.72 0.96
C LEU A 161 15.16 11.25 2.25
N TRP A 162 16.39 11.70 2.13
CA TRP A 162 17.14 12.29 3.25
C TRP A 162 16.50 13.59 3.73
N ARG A 163 16.12 14.47 2.79
CA ARG A 163 15.47 15.75 3.13
C ARG A 163 14.12 15.56 3.82
N ARG A 164 13.41 14.48 3.53
CA ARG A 164 12.11 14.15 4.17
C ARG A 164 12.27 13.49 5.53
N GLY A 165 13.48 13.06 5.90
CA GLY A 165 13.70 12.26 7.12
C GLY A 165 12.91 10.96 7.11
N LEU A 166 12.90 10.26 5.94
CA LEU A 166 12.10 9.05 5.72
C LEU A 166 12.34 8.02 6.82
N LYS A 167 11.29 7.61 7.49
CA LYS A 167 11.26 6.56 8.52
C LYS A 167 10.54 5.33 8.00
N THR A 168 11.06 4.16 8.32
CA THR A 168 10.39 2.89 8.01
C THR A 168 10.02 2.16 9.29
N TYR A 169 8.83 1.55 9.29
CA TYR A 169 8.34 0.63 10.32
C TYR A 169 8.15 -0.73 9.70
N LYS A 170 8.59 -1.76 10.39
CA LYS A 170 8.38 -3.14 9.99
C LYS A 170 7.22 -3.70 10.80
N VAL A 171 6.19 -4.14 10.11
CA VAL A 171 5.06 -4.84 10.73
C VAL A 171 4.84 -6.20 10.05
N ARG A 172 4.06 -7.05 10.68
CA ARG A 172 3.67 -8.34 10.10
C ARG A 172 2.73 -8.14 8.91
N SER A 173 2.73 -9.07 7.95
CA SER A 173 1.71 -9.10 6.91
C SER A 173 0.33 -9.38 7.51
N LEU A 174 -0.71 -8.76 6.95
CA LEU A 174 -2.11 -8.94 7.38
C LEU A 174 -2.76 -10.19 6.77
N SER A 175 -2.14 -10.79 5.76
CA SER A 175 -2.73 -11.88 4.98
C SER A 175 -2.10 -13.24 5.26
N GLY A 176 -2.86 -14.28 4.96
CA GLY A 176 -2.43 -15.67 4.86
C GLY A 176 -1.77 -16.20 6.13
N ARG A 177 -0.72 -17.00 5.91
CA ARG A 177 0.03 -17.68 6.99
C ARG A 177 0.72 -16.73 7.98
N ALA A 178 1.03 -15.51 7.55
CA ALA A 178 1.69 -14.54 8.40
C ALA A 178 0.79 -14.07 9.55
N PHE A 179 -0.53 -14.14 9.35
CA PHE A 179 -1.52 -13.76 10.36
C PHE A 179 -2.18 -14.97 11.05
N ALA A 180 -1.69 -16.18 10.78
CA ALA A 180 -2.18 -17.40 11.43
C ALA A 180 -1.79 -17.43 12.92
N GLY A 181 -2.65 -18.05 13.71
CA GLY A 181 -2.42 -18.25 15.15
C GLY A 181 -3.71 -18.22 15.96
N SER A 182 -3.59 -18.32 17.28
CA SER A 182 -4.73 -18.17 18.17
C SER A 182 -5.30 -16.74 18.13
N PRO A 183 -6.57 -16.53 18.48
CA PRO A 183 -7.15 -15.18 18.54
C PRO A 183 -6.34 -14.18 19.38
N ALA A 184 -5.77 -14.64 20.50
CA ALA A 184 -4.92 -13.81 21.33
C ALA A 184 -3.63 -13.36 20.61
N ARG A 185 -3.00 -14.25 19.85
CA ARG A 185 -1.84 -13.90 19.01
C ARG A 185 -2.19 -12.95 17.88
N GLN A 186 -3.33 -13.14 17.25
CA GLN A 186 -3.78 -12.25 16.20
C GLN A 186 -4.04 -10.84 16.73
N GLU A 187 -4.61 -10.72 17.94
CA GLU A 187 -4.79 -9.42 18.59
C GLU A 187 -3.46 -8.77 18.95
N GLU A 188 -2.47 -9.52 19.44
CA GLU A 188 -1.11 -9.03 19.67
C GLU A 188 -0.48 -8.46 18.37
N TYR A 189 -0.66 -9.14 17.24
CA TYR A 189 -0.18 -8.64 15.93
C TYR A 189 -0.87 -7.36 15.51
N LEU A 190 -2.17 -7.24 15.75
CA LEU A 190 -2.91 -6.01 15.47
C LEU A 190 -2.48 -4.87 16.39
N GLU A 191 -2.18 -5.16 17.65
CA GLU A 191 -1.67 -4.16 18.60
C GLU A 191 -0.30 -3.62 18.19
N ASP A 192 0.64 -4.49 17.80
CA ASP A 192 1.94 -4.09 17.26
C ASP A 192 1.79 -3.19 16.02
N MET A 193 0.85 -3.52 15.13
CA MET A 193 0.57 -2.69 13.96
C MET A 193 -0.04 -1.34 14.37
N ARG A 194 -1.00 -1.34 15.31
CA ARG A 194 -1.60 -0.10 15.83
C ARG A 194 -0.54 0.82 16.42
N ALA A 195 0.37 0.26 17.20
CA ALA A 195 1.48 1.03 17.79
C ALA A 195 2.37 1.65 16.70
N ALA A 196 2.72 0.90 15.66
CA ALA A 196 3.54 1.39 14.55
C ALA A 196 2.83 2.52 13.78
N TYR A 197 1.54 2.37 13.47
CA TYR A 197 0.77 3.41 12.78
C TYR A 197 0.51 4.63 13.68
N ALA A 198 0.26 4.44 14.98
CA ALA A 198 0.10 5.54 15.92
C ALA A 198 1.38 6.39 16.03
N ASP A 199 2.55 5.75 16.10
CA ASP A 199 3.85 6.44 16.08
C ASP A 199 4.09 7.14 14.73
N ALA A 200 3.74 6.50 13.61
CA ALA A 200 3.79 7.10 12.28
C ALA A 200 2.91 8.35 12.18
N MET A 201 1.68 8.30 12.70
CA MET A 201 0.76 9.44 12.74
C MET A 201 1.32 10.58 13.57
N ALA A 202 1.82 10.28 14.79
CA ALA A 202 2.43 11.28 15.66
C ALA A 202 3.63 11.95 14.98
N ARG A 203 4.50 11.17 14.35
CA ARG A 203 5.69 11.65 13.65
C ARG A 203 5.36 12.54 12.45
N THR A 204 4.28 12.27 11.76
CA THR A 204 3.85 13.01 10.57
C THR A 204 2.90 14.17 10.85
N GLY A 205 2.62 14.43 12.13
CA GLY A 205 1.74 15.52 12.55
C GLY A 205 0.26 15.26 12.26
N ILE A 206 -0.13 14.00 12.04
CA ILE A 206 -1.53 13.62 11.93
C ILE A 206 -2.08 13.55 13.36
N ALA A 207 -2.94 14.49 13.72
CA ALA A 207 -3.59 14.52 15.03
C ALA A 207 -4.47 13.27 15.21
N LYS A 208 -4.41 12.68 16.38
CA LYS A 208 -5.44 11.72 16.81
C LYS A 208 -6.73 12.51 17.01
N PRO A 209 -7.88 12.03 16.49
CA PRO A 209 -9.16 12.69 16.70
C PRO A 209 -9.56 12.74 18.16
#